data_18c0cd52ea15ea26bdb0b743f1f598fb
#
_entry.id   18c0cd52ea15ea26bdb0b743f1f598fb
#
_cell.length_a   1.000
_cell.length_b   1.000
_cell.length_c   1.000
_cell.angle_alpha   90.00
_cell.angle_beta   90.00
_cell.angle_gamma   90.00
#
_symmetry.space_group_name_H-M   'P 1'
#
loop_
_entity.id
_entity.type
_entity.pdbx_description
1 polymer ?
#
loop_
_entity_poly.entity_id
_entity_poly.type
_entity_poly.pdbx_seq_one_letter_code
_entity_poly.pdbx_strand_id
1 'polypeptide(L)'
;MSYTIRVFQSSDLPRLQEITAQTFGPVSIDRNMESQLGPFGQGDWQTRKVNAIAADCRAQPDGVFVAVDEQSAIVGYVTTRLNHTSGIGWIPNLAVDPSHQGKGLGRALLEHALQFFRERKMSVAKIETLEQNPIGQKLYPSLGFKEVARQIHFAMRLNDK
;
A
#
# COMPACT_ATOMS: atom_id res chain seq x y z
N MET A 1 19.57 -9.58 8.87
CA MET A 1 19.41 -9.02 7.52
C MET A 1 19.32 -7.51 7.65
N SER A 2 20.17 -6.81 6.93
CA SER A 2 20.17 -5.35 6.86
C SER A 2 19.35 -4.92 5.64
N TYR A 3 18.56 -3.86 5.79
CA TYR A 3 17.77 -3.26 4.71
C TYR A 3 18.11 -1.77 4.62
N THR A 4 18.16 -1.26 3.41
CA THR A 4 18.25 0.18 3.16
C THR A 4 16.91 0.65 2.61
N ILE A 5 16.35 1.74 3.15
CA ILE A 5 15.15 2.38 2.60
C ILE A 5 15.59 3.61 1.84
N ARG A 6 15.16 3.72 0.59
CA ARG A 6 15.44 4.84 -0.30
C ARG A 6 14.21 5.32 -1.05
N VAL A 7 14.27 6.50 -1.59
CA VAL A 7 13.24 7.03 -2.49
C VAL A 7 13.16 6.17 -3.76
N PHE A 8 11.95 5.97 -4.22
CA PHE A 8 11.58 5.30 -5.46
C PHE A 8 12.24 5.94 -6.69
N GLN A 9 12.60 5.12 -7.64
CA GLN A 9 13.01 5.50 -8.99
C GLN A 9 12.05 4.86 -10.00
N SER A 10 11.81 5.49 -11.13
CA SER A 10 10.86 4.98 -12.13
C SER A 10 11.19 3.55 -12.62
N SER A 11 12.46 3.19 -12.64
CA SER A 11 12.93 1.83 -12.95
C SER A 11 12.51 0.77 -11.93
N ASP A 12 12.09 1.16 -10.72
CA ASP A 12 11.65 0.24 -9.66
C ASP A 12 10.21 -0.26 -9.89
N LEU A 13 9.41 0.48 -10.67
CA LEU A 13 7.97 0.21 -10.82
C LEU A 13 7.63 -1.25 -11.16
N PRO A 14 8.30 -1.92 -12.11
CA PRO A 14 7.98 -3.32 -12.42
C PRO A 14 8.08 -4.22 -11.19
N ARG A 15 9.08 -4.02 -10.32
CA ARG A 15 9.24 -4.82 -9.11
C ARG A 15 8.16 -4.52 -8.06
N LEU A 16 7.75 -3.26 -7.92
CA LEU A 16 6.63 -2.89 -7.05
C LEU A 16 5.33 -3.54 -7.51
N GLN A 17 5.08 -3.56 -8.81
CA GLN A 17 3.90 -4.22 -9.40
C GLN A 17 3.91 -5.74 -9.16
N GLU A 18 5.07 -6.38 -9.29
CA GLU A 18 5.23 -7.81 -9.00
C GLU A 18 4.93 -8.13 -7.52
N ILE A 19 5.52 -7.40 -6.57
CA ILE A 19 5.24 -7.55 -5.14
C ILE A 19 3.75 -7.33 -4.86
N THR A 20 3.13 -6.32 -5.49
CA THR A 20 1.71 -6.04 -5.35
C THR A 20 0.84 -7.22 -5.78
N ALA A 21 1.10 -7.78 -6.95
CA ALA A 21 0.36 -8.92 -7.48
C ALA A 21 0.45 -10.15 -6.56
N GLN A 22 1.59 -10.34 -5.90
CA GLN A 22 1.84 -11.46 -4.99
C GLN A 22 1.19 -11.26 -3.60
N THR A 23 1.03 -10.02 -3.13
CA THR A 23 0.70 -9.76 -1.72
C THR A 23 -0.72 -9.29 -1.47
N PHE A 24 -1.35 -8.57 -2.41
CA PHE A 24 -2.65 -7.92 -2.16
C PHE A 24 -3.86 -8.84 -2.33
N GLY A 25 -3.72 -10.05 -2.85
CA GLY A 25 -4.86 -10.96 -3.05
C GLY A 25 -5.78 -11.10 -1.83
N PRO A 26 -5.28 -11.46 -0.66
CA PRO A 26 -6.09 -11.65 0.54
C PRO A 26 -6.72 -10.38 1.10
N VAL A 27 -6.26 -9.21 0.69
CA VAL A 27 -6.60 -7.90 1.30
C VAL A 27 -6.99 -6.85 0.26
N SER A 28 -7.50 -7.27 -0.90
CA SER A 28 -7.86 -6.38 -2.01
C SER A 28 -9.37 -6.24 -2.16
N ILE A 29 -9.87 -5.00 -2.20
CA ILE A 29 -11.26 -4.70 -2.57
C ILE A 29 -11.53 -5.12 -4.02
N ASP A 30 -10.57 -4.92 -4.93
CA ASP A 30 -10.69 -5.36 -6.33
C ASP A 30 -10.96 -6.87 -6.44
N ARG A 31 -10.23 -7.67 -5.66
CA ARG A 31 -10.46 -9.11 -5.60
C ARG A 31 -11.81 -9.45 -4.98
N ASN A 32 -12.21 -8.76 -3.92
CA ASN A 32 -13.51 -8.97 -3.28
C ASN A 32 -14.66 -8.68 -4.26
N MET A 33 -14.57 -7.57 -5.02
CA MET A 33 -15.56 -7.25 -6.06
C MET A 33 -15.63 -8.33 -7.14
N GLU A 34 -14.50 -8.77 -7.67
CA GLU A 34 -14.44 -9.79 -8.71
C GLU A 34 -14.95 -11.15 -8.20
N SER A 35 -14.68 -11.49 -6.95
CA SER A 35 -15.20 -12.70 -6.30
C SER A 35 -16.72 -12.69 -6.16
N GLN A 36 -17.33 -11.53 -5.89
CA GLN A 36 -18.78 -11.39 -5.72
C GLN A 36 -19.53 -11.24 -7.04
N LEU A 37 -18.96 -10.51 -7.98
CA LEU A 37 -19.64 -10.06 -9.20
C LEU A 37 -19.19 -10.82 -10.46
N GLY A 38 -18.16 -11.66 -10.35
CA GLY A 38 -17.47 -12.24 -11.51
C GLY A 38 -16.57 -11.23 -12.22
N PRO A 39 -15.85 -11.63 -13.28
CA PRO A 39 -14.95 -10.76 -14.04
C PRO A 39 -15.68 -9.55 -14.62
N PHE A 40 -15.05 -8.38 -14.59
CA PHE A 40 -15.57 -7.14 -15.15
C PHE A 40 -14.45 -6.23 -15.66
N GLY A 41 -14.78 -5.32 -16.57
CA GLY A 41 -13.81 -4.39 -17.14
C GLY A 41 -12.76 -5.12 -18.00
N GLN A 42 -11.61 -4.50 -18.15
CA GLN A 42 -10.46 -5.06 -18.85
C GLN A 42 -9.45 -5.63 -17.86
N GLY A 43 -9.09 -6.91 -18.02
CA GLY A 43 -8.18 -7.60 -17.13
C GLY A 43 -8.83 -8.06 -15.81
N ASP A 44 -8.03 -8.66 -14.97
CA ASP A 44 -8.43 -9.17 -13.65
C ASP A 44 -8.14 -8.14 -12.53
N TRP A 45 -8.46 -8.53 -11.29
CA TRP A 45 -8.21 -7.68 -10.12
C TRP A 45 -6.72 -7.33 -9.96
N GLN A 46 -5.80 -8.23 -10.33
CA GLN A 46 -4.35 -7.98 -10.25
C GLN A 46 -3.96 -6.87 -11.23
N THR A 47 -4.44 -6.92 -12.47
CA THR A 47 -4.21 -5.88 -13.48
C THR A 47 -4.69 -4.52 -12.98
N ARG A 48 -5.89 -4.45 -12.41
CA ARG A 48 -6.42 -3.18 -11.85
C ARG A 48 -5.57 -2.68 -10.69
N LYS A 49 -5.16 -3.57 -9.78
CA LYS A 49 -4.35 -3.20 -8.62
C LYS A 49 -2.94 -2.74 -8.99
N VAL A 50 -2.25 -3.42 -9.91
CA VAL A 50 -0.90 -2.98 -10.35
C VAL A 50 -0.95 -1.67 -11.13
N ASN A 51 -2.03 -1.39 -11.87
CA ASN A 51 -2.24 -0.10 -12.51
C ASN A 51 -2.47 1.02 -11.48
N ALA A 52 -3.18 0.75 -10.41
CA ALA A 52 -3.37 1.70 -9.31
C ALA A 52 -2.03 2.05 -8.64
N ILE A 53 -1.14 1.09 -8.42
CA ILE A 53 0.21 1.34 -7.89
C ILE A 53 1.01 2.27 -8.81
N ALA A 54 0.96 2.07 -10.12
CA ALA A 54 1.61 2.95 -11.08
C ALA A 54 1.09 4.41 -10.98
N ALA A 55 -0.22 4.57 -10.79
CA ALA A 55 -0.83 5.89 -10.59
C ALA A 55 -0.38 6.53 -9.26
N ASP A 56 -0.33 5.77 -8.18
CA ASP A 56 0.14 6.25 -6.88
C ASP A 56 1.62 6.69 -6.92
N CYS A 57 2.48 5.92 -7.58
CA CYS A 57 3.89 6.27 -7.76
C CYS A 57 4.07 7.56 -8.56
N ARG A 58 3.24 7.80 -9.59
CA ARG A 58 3.27 9.04 -10.37
C ARG A 58 2.74 10.26 -9.60
N ALA A 59 1.79 10.04 -8.72
CA ALA A 59 1.12 11.15 -8.02
C ALA A 59 1.99 11.80 -6.94
N GLN A 60 2.86 11.03 -6.27
CA GLN A 60 3.76 11.52 -5.21
C GLN A 60 5.09 10.75 -5.27
N PRO A 61 5.91 10.91 -6.33
CA PRO A 61 7.10 10.07 -6.50
C PRO A 61 8.16 10.25 -5.42
N ASP A 62 8.27 11.44 -4.83
CA ASP A 62 9.18 11.74 -3.71
C ASP A 62 8.67 11.21 -2.35
N GLY A 63 7.45 10.73 -2.30
CA GLY A 63 6.79 10.08 -1.14
C GLY A 63 6.61 8.57 -1.33
N VAL A 64 7.25 7.97 -2.32
CA VAL A 64 7.31 6.51 -2.48
C VAL A 64 8.69 6.03 -2.05
N PHE A 65 8.71 5.05 -1.14
CA PHE A 65 9.95 4.50 -0.60
C PHE A 65 10.02 2.99 -0.84
N VAL A 66 11.20 2.51 -1.19
CA VAL A 66 11.49 1.10 -1.41
C VAL A 66 12.51 0.61 -0.39
N ALA A 67 12.30 -0.60 0.11
CA ALA A 67 13.28 -1.30 0.92
C ALA A 67 14.12 -2.22 0.03
N VAL A 68 15.43 -2.12 0.17
CA VAL A 68 16.41 -2.85 -0.62
C VAL A 68 17.24 -3.72 0.31
N ASP A 69 17.40 -4.98 -0.01
CA ASP A 69 18.22 -5.92 0.76
C ASP A 69 19.73 -5.82 0.45
N GLU A 70 20.52 -6.67 1.07
CA GLU A 70 21.98 -6.70 0.90
C GLU A 70 22.42 -7.11 -0.51
N GLN A 71 21.55 -7.76 -1.28
CA GLN A 71 21.76 -8.15 -2.67
C GLN A 71 21.28 -7.08 -3.66
N SER A 72 20.89 -5.91 -3.17
CA SER A 72 20.31 -4.80 -3.97
C SER A 72 18.94 -5.12 -4.58
N ALA A 73 18.24 -6.13 -4.10
CA ALA A 73 16.89 -6.45 -4.53
C ALA A 73 15.85 -5.64 -3.74
N ILE A 74 14.82 -5.15 -4.43
CA ILE A 74 13.68 -4.50 -3.79
C ILE A 74 12.80 -5.59 -3.17
N VAL A 75 12.57 -5.48 -1.86
CA VAL A 75 11.86 -6.47 -1.04
C VAL A 75 10.61 -5.91 -0.33
N GLY A 76 10.32 -4.65 -0.55
CA GLY A 76 9.11 -4.02 -0.03
C GLY A 76 9.02 -2.55 -0.43
N TYR A 77 7.85 -1.96 -0.26
CA TYR A 77 7.62 -0.56 -0.57
C TYR A 77 6.46 0.03 0.24
N VAL A 78 6.43 1.34 0.33
CA VAL A 78 5.32 2.14 0.85
C VAL A 78 5.06 3.32 -0.08
N THR A 79 3.79 3.63 -0.35
CA THR A 79 3.39 4.84 -1.07
C THR A 79 2.75 5.84 -0.13
N THR A 80 2.92 7.11 -0.40
CA THR A 80 2.31 8.19 0.39
C THR A 80 1.63 9.23 -0.51
N ARG A 81 0.70 9.96 0.08
CA ARG A 81 0.04 11.14 -0.48
C ARG A 81 0.01 12.26 0.54
N LEU A 82 0.22 13.48 0.11
CA LEU A 82 0.19 14.66 0.96
C LEU A 82 -1.00 15.55 0.57
N ASN A 83 -1.78 15.96 1.57
CA ASN A 83 -2.78 16.99 1.40
C ASN A 83 -2.47 18.15 2.36
N HIS A 84 -1.80 19.15 1.87
CA HIS A 84 -1.37 20.30 2.68
C HIS A 84 -2.54 21.14 3.18
N THR A 85 -3.68 21.16 2.48
CA THR A 85 -4.87 21.90 2.91
C THR A 85 -5.51 21.27 4.14
N SER A 86 -5.62 19.95 4.18
CA SER A 86 -6.19 19.23 5.33
C SER A 86 -5.15 18.89 6.41
N GLY A 87 -3.85 18.98 6.08
CA GLY A 87 -2.77 18.53 6.94
C GLY A 87 -2.65 17.02 7.09
N ILE A 88 -3.26 16.23 6.18
CA ILE A 88 -3.28 14.78 6.24
C ILE A 88 -2.24 14.18 5.29
N GLY A 89 -1.32 13.37 5.84
CA GLY A 89 -0.52 12.43 5.09
C GLY A 89 -1.22 11.07 5.04
N TRP A 90 -1.43 10.52 3.85
CA TRP A 90 -2.10 9.25 3.64
C TRP A 90 -1.13 8.21 3.09
N ILE A 91 -1.27 6.96 3.56
CA ILE A 91 -0.52 5.80 3.10
C ILE A 91 -1.47 4.88 2.31
N PRO A 92 -1.52 4.99 0.97
CA PRO A 92 -2.38 4.15 0.13
C PRO A 92 -1.96 2.69 0.10
N ASN A 93 -0.66 2.42 0.11
CA ASN A 93 -0.13 1.07 -0.06
C ASN A 93 1.10 0.83 0.78
N LEU A 94 1.17 -0.37 1.35
CA LEU A 94 2.33 -0.96 2.01
C LEU A 94 2.39 -2.43 1.59
N ALA A 95 3.52 -2.86 1.06
CA ALA A 95 3.72 -4.26 0.70
C ALA A 95 5.15 -4.71 0.97
N VAL A 96 5.28 -5.95 1.42
CA VAL A 96 6.56 -6.63 1.64
C VAL A 96 6.53 -7.95 0.91
N ASP A 97 7.60 -8.24 0.15
CA ASP A 97 7.79 -9.51 -0.53
C ASP A 97 7.51 -10.68 0.43
N PRO A 98 6.74 -11.70 0.03
CA PRO A 98 6.37 -12.81 0.90
C PRO A 98 7.55 -13.49 1.62
N SER A 99 8.69 -13.61 0.94
CA SER A 99 9.92 -14.21 1.51
C SER A 99 10.59 -13.34 2.59
N HIS A 100 10.20 -12.07 2.69
CA HIS A 100 10.75 -11.08 3.62
C HIS A 100 9.77 -10.62 4.70
N GLN A 101 8.56 -11.16 4.72
CA GLN A 101 7.55 -10.87 5.75
C GLN A 101 7.95 -11.43 7.13
N GLY A 102 7.35 -10.88 8.19
CA GLY A 102 7.60 -11.31 9.58
C GLY A 102 8.93 -10.88 10.18
N LYS A 103 9.72 -10.06 9.47
CA LYS A 103 11.07 -9.61 9.89
C LYS A 103 11.12 -8.11 10.26
N GLY A 104 9.97 -7.49 10.51
CA GLY A 104 9.89 -6.07 10.90
C GLY A 104 9.95 -5.05 9.76
N LEU A 105 10.11 -5.49 8.51
CA LEU A 105 10.28 -4.59 7.37
C LEU A 105 9.07 -3.68 7.10
N GLY A 106 7.86 -4.21 7.26
CA GLY A 106 6.63 -3.41 7.13
C GLY A 106 6.57 -2.28 8.16
N ARG A 107 7.02 -2.53 9.39
CA ARG A 107 7.17 -1.51 10.44
C ARG A 107 8.18 -0.45 10.02
N ALA A 108 9.36 -0.84 9.57
CA ALA A 108 10.41 0.09 9.16
C ALA A 108 9.96 1.00 8.00
N LEU A 109 9.25 0.47 7.02
CA LEU A 109 8.67 1.24 5.91
C LEU A 109 7.63 2.25 6.41
N LEU A 110 6.75 1.84 7.35
CA LEU A 110 5.77 2.75 7.94
C LEU A 110 6.42 3.85 8.77
N GLU A 111 7.40 3.52 9.59
CA GLU A 111 8.16 4.50 10.39
C GLU A 111 8.85 5.53 9.48
N HIS A 112 9.39 5.09 8.35
CA HIS A 112 9.98 5.98 7.34
C HIS A 112 8.93 6.91 6.71
N ALA A 113 7.75 6.40 6.36
CA ALA A 113 6.64 7.21 5.84
C ALA A 113 6.13 8.22 6.89
N LEU A 114 6.03 7.82 8.16
CA LEU A 114 5.64 8.73 9.25
C LEU A 114 6.69 9.83 9.46
N GLN A 115 7.98 9.52 9.33
CA GLN A 115 9.04 10.51 9.39
C GLN A 115 8.93 11.50 8.21
N PHE A 116 8.71 11.02 7.00
CA PHE A 116 8.46 11.85 5.83
C PHE A 116 7.27 12.80 6.04
N PHE A 117 6.17 12.34 6.63
CA PHE A 117 5.03 13.21 6.96
C PHE A 117 5.40 14.32 7.95
N ARG A 118 6.19 14.00 8.99
CA ARG A 118 6.67 15.02 9.95
C ARG A 118 7.54 16.08 9.27
N GLU A 119 8.47 15.66 8.41
CA GLU A 119 9.32 16.57 7.63
C GLU A 119 8.53 17.47 6.68
N ARG A 120 7.42 16.94 6.13
CA ARG A 120 6.49 17.70 5.28
C ARG A 120 5.41 18.44 6.07
N LYS A 121 5.52 18.49 7.41
CA LYS A 121 4.64 19.24 8.32
C LYS A 121 3.17 18.80 8.23
N MET A 122 2.91 17.51 7.99
CA MET A 122 1.57 16.94 8.11
C MET A 122 1.18 16.83 9.59
N SER A 123 -0.07 17.11 9.89
CA SER A 123 -0.62 17.08 11.26
C SER A 123 -1.14 15.70 11.65
N VAL A 124 -1.59 14.92 10.65
CA VAL A 124 -2.21 13.61 10.85
C VAL A 124 -1.69 12.63 9.80
N ALA A 125 -1.39 11.42 10.21
CA ALA A 125 -1.15 10.29 9.33
C ALA A 125 -2.40 9.41 9.26
N LYS A 126 -2.81 9.02 8.05
CA LYS A 126 -3.98 8.18 7.79
C LYS A 126 -3.57 6.93 7.02
N ILE A 127 -4.12 5.79 7.41
CA ILE A 127 -3.99 4.52 6.71
C ILE A 127 -5.30 3.74 6.86
N GLU A 128 -5.70 3.01 5.84
CA GLU A 128 -6.84 2.11 5.88
C GLU A 128 -6.40 0.67 5.66
N THR A 129 -7.19 -0.26 6.17
CA THR A 129 -7.07 -1.68 5.86
C THR A 129 -8.43 -2.33 5.86
N LEU A 130 -8.57 -3.43 5.14
CA LEU A 130 -9.78 -4.25 5.21
C LEU A 130 -9.81 -5.04 6.52
N GLU A 131 -11.02 -5.30 7.03
CA GLU A 131 -11.23 -6.11 8.23
C GLU A 131 -10.61 -7.51 8.10
N GLN A 132 -10.53 -8.05 6.89
CA GLN A 132 -9.90 -9.32 6.55
C GLN A 132 -8.36 -9.31 6.59
N ASN A 133 -7.72 -8.19 7.00
CA ASN A 133 -6.26 -8.06 7.12
C ASN A 133 -5.81 -8.04 8.58
N PRO A 134 -5.59 -9.20 9.22
CA PRO A 134 -5.18 -9.26 10.63
C PRO A 134 -3.80 -8.68 10.88
N ILE A 135 -2.92 -8.67 9.87
CA ILE A 135 -1.56 -8.10 9.99
C ILE A 135 -1.65 -6.59 10.16
N GLY A 136 -2.39 -5.89 9.29
CA GLY A 136 -2.60 -4.45 9.38
C GLY A 136 -3.27 -4.04 10.69
N GLN A 137 -4.30 -4.78 11.11
CA GLN A 137 -5.02 -4.51 12.36
C GLN A 137 -4.15 -4.62 13.63
N LYS A 138 -3.04 -5.36 13.58
CA LYS A 138 -2.06 -5.45 14.68
C LYS A 138 -0.94 -4.43 14.52
N LEU A 139 -0.44 -4.26 13.30
CA LEU A 139 0.71 -3.43 13.01
C LEU A 139 0.42 -1.94 13.26
N TYR A 140 -0.70 -1.43 12.73
CA TYR A 140 -0.99 0.00 12.79
C TYR A 140 -1.21 0.51 14.22
N PRO A 141 -2.02 -0.14 15.08
CA PRO A 141 -2.10 0.27 16.50
C PRO A 141 -0.76 0.20 17.24
N SER A 142 0.11 -0.76 16.90
CA SER A 142 1.44 -0.87 17.53
C SER A 142 2.38 0.28 17.18
N LEU A 143 2.05 1.08 16.14
CA LEU A 143 2.76 2.30 15.75
C LEU A 143 2.08 3.59 16.25
N GLY A 144 0.97 3.46 16.99
CA GLY A 144 0.25 4.58 17.56
C GLY A 144 -0.97 5.05 16.74
N PHE A 145 -1.30 4.37 15.64
CA PHE A 145 -2.56 4.64 14.94
C PHE A 145 -3.75 4.20 15.81
N LYS A 146 -4.81 4.99 15.78
CA LYS A 146 -6.07 4.69 16.47
C LYS A 146 -7.16 4.39 15.43
N GLU A 147 -7.99 3.39 15.68
CA GLU A 147 -9.18 3.17 14.87
C GLU A 147 -10.13 4.37 15.04
N VAL A 148 -10.53 4.97 13.93
CA VAL A 148 -11.42 6.13 13.91
C VAL A 148 -12.74 5.85 13.20
N ALA A 149 -12.78 4.87 12.29
CA ALA A 149 -13.98 4.47 11.57
C ALA A 149 -13.85 3.09 10.93
N ARG A 150 -14.97 2.46 10.65
CA ARG A 150 -15.11 1.29 9.77
C ARG A 150 -15.98 1.65 8.60
N GLN A 151 -15.69 1.10 7.42
CA GLN A 151 -16.45 1.32 6.19
C GLN A 151 -17.03 0.00 5.67
N ILE A 152 -18.20 0.10 5.04
CA ILE A 152 -18.81 -0.99 4.29
C ILE A 152 -18.78 -0.60 2.81
N HIS A 153 -18.27 -1.48 1.96
CA HIS A 153 -18.16 -1.25 0.52
C HIS A 153 -19.24 -2.05 -0.20
N PHE A 154 -20.01 -1.37 -1.05
CA PHE A 154 -21.03 -1.97 -1.91
C PHE A 154 -20.63 -1.80 -3.37
N ALA A 155 -20.90 -2.82 -4.19
CA ALA A 155 -20.73 -2.77 -5.63
C ALA A 155 -21.85 -3.56 -6.30
N MET A 156 -22.23 -3.18 -7.52
CA MET A 156 -23.20 -3.92 -8.33
C MET A 156 -22.80 -3.90 -9.80
N ARG A 157 -23.16 -4.93 -10.55
CA ARG A 157 -23.05 -4.91 -12.00
C ARG A 157 -24.13 -4.00 -12.59
N LEU A 158 -23.77 -3.23 -13.62
CA LEU A 158 -24.70 -2.30 -14.26
C LEU A 158 -25.36 -2.92 -15.49
N ASN A 159 -24.79 -3.99 -16.07
CA ASN A 159 -25.16 -4.54 -17.36
C ASN A 159 -25.80 -5.95 -17.27
N ASP A 160 -26.10 -6.44 -16.08
CA ASP A 160 -26.85 -7.69 -15.92
C ASP A 160 -28.35 -7.38 -16.05
N LYS A 161 -28.94 -7.83 -17.15
CA LYS A 161 -30.40 -7.91 -17.33
C LYS A 161 -30.88 -9.30 -16.97
#